data_28055a0161b801faac04f2a983de4b91
#
_entry.id   28055a0161b801faac04f2a983de4b91
#
_cell.length_a   1.000
_cell.length_b   1.000
_cell.length_c   1.000
_cell.angle_alpha   90.00
_cell.angle_beta   90.00
_cell.angle_gamma   90.00
#
_symmetry.space_group_name_H-M   'P 1'
#
loop_
_entity.id
_entity.type
_entity.pdbx_description
1 polymer ?
#
loop_
_entity_poly.entity_id
_entity_poly.type
_entity_poly.pdbx_seq_one_letter_code
_entity_poly.pdbx_strand_id
1 'polypeptide(L)'
;AKRPADGLHVIFITQNLGRLRGVVEALEGSGREISWCIYRRKEQNITERMKEETKADALVILDPGVLEEFGEQAEHGKYKGAELYGVGYSLKTVALLDKGNIQGLVVPDGYEIGYKSVKEIAGKIEHKFYKMQGYTTEYQIFSKKDFFMDDDLERFLYSYE
;
A
#
# COMPACT_ATOMS: atom_id res chain seq x y z
N ALA A 1 -14.00 3.24 -17.69
CA ALA A 1 -15.03 4.12 -17.09
C ALA A 1 -14.83 5.53 -17.62
N LYS A 2 -15.93 6.29 -17.86
CA LYS A 2 -15.80 7.70 -18.22
C LYS A 2 -15.33 8.47 -16.98
N ARG A 3 -14.29 9.30 -17.16
CA ARG A 3 -13.83 10.21 -16.11
C ARG A 3 -14.99 11.15 -15.73
N PRO A 4 -15.35 11.29 -14.46
CA PRO A 4 -16.29 12.31 -14.03
C PRO A 4 -15.74 13.69 -14.41
N ALA A 5 -16.59 14.63 -14.82
CA ALA A 5 -16.16 15.95 -15.28
C ALA A 5 -15.35 16.73 -14.23
N ASP A 6 -15.66 16.51 -12.93
CA ASP A 6 -15.04 17.19 -11.78
C ASP A 6 -14.56 16.19 -10.69
N GLY A 7 -14.45 14.91 -11.03
CA GLY A 7 -14.08 13.83 -10.09
C GLY A 7 -12.63 13.39 -10.20
N LEU A 8 -12.09 12.87 -9.11
CA LEU A 8 -10.78 12.26 -9.03
C LEU A 8 -10.84 10.84 -9.66
N HIS A 9 -9.98 10.56 -10.64
CA HIS A 9 -9.85 9.22 -11.19
C HIS A 9 -8.75 8.46 -10.44
N VAL A 10 -9.14 7.49 -9.61
CA VAL A 10 -8.23 6.67 -8.83
C VAL A 10 -8.27 5.22 -9.31
N ILE A 11 -7.10 4.63 -9.52
CA ILE A 11 -6.98 3.23 -9.88
C ILE A 11 -6.40 2.48 -8.67
N PHE A 12 -7.10 1.43 -8.24
CA PHE A 12 -6.67 0.55 -7.16
C PHE A 12 -6.12 -0.76 -7.70
N ILE A 13 -4.97 -1.16 -7.20
CA ILE A 13 -4.29 -2.39 -7.59
C ILE A 13 -4.10 -3.26 -6.35
N THR A 14 -4.79 -4.41 -6.31
CA THR A 14 -4.66 -5.36 -5.22
C THR A 14 -5.08 -6.77 -5.60
N GLN A 15 -4.49 -7.75 -4.94
CA GLN A 15 -4.90 -9.15 -4.93
C GLN A 15 -5.64 -9.54 -3.63
N ASN A 16 -5.62 -8.66 -2.62
CA ASN A 16 -6.18 -8.91 -1.31
C ASN A 16 -7.58 -8.34 -1.18
N LEU A 17 -8.59 -9.21 -1.10
CA LEU A 17 -9.99 -8.82 -0.98
C LEU A 17 -10.31 -8.05 0.31
N GLY A 18 -9.59 -8.33 1.41
CA GLY A 18 -9.78 -7.60 2.67
C GLY A 18 -9.33 -6.14 2.55
N ARG A 19 -8.16 -5.91 1.93
CA ARG A 19 -7.67 -4.54 1.66
C ARG A 19 -8.60 -3.79 0.72
N LEU A 20 -9.09 -4.48 -0.31
CA LEU A 20 -10.07 -3.92 -1.23
C LEU A 20 -11.34 -3.46 -0.52
N ARG A 21 -11.88 -4.30 0.36
CA ARG A 21 -13.09 -3.97 1.13
C ARG A 21 -12.89 -2.70 1.96
N GLY A 22 -11.76 -2.56 2.66
CA GLY A 22 -11.44 -1.35 3.42
C GLY A 22 -11.38 -0.09 2.54
N VAL A 23 -10.83 -0.20 1.33
CA VAL A 23 -10.82 0.91 0.36
C VAL A 23 -12.24 1.29 -0.06
N VAL A 24 -13.07 0.32 -0.42
CA VAL A 24 -14.47 0.58 -0.82
C VAL A 24 -15.24 1.26 0.30
N GLU A 25 -15.15 0.76 1.52
CA GLU A 25 -15.80 1.35 2.69
C GLU A 25 -15.33 2.80 2.94
N ALA A 26 -14.03 3.07 2.80
CA ALA A 26 -13.48 4.42 2.96
C ALA A 26 -13.97 5.39 1.87
N LEU A 27 -14.11 4.92 0.63
CA LEU A 27 -14.58 5.71 -0.49
C LEU A 27 -16.07 6.04 -0.38
N GLU A 28 -16.90 5.05 -0.03
CA GLU A 28 -18.32 5.24 0.21
C GLU A 28 -18.57 6.27 1.32
N GLY A 29 -17.73 6.25 2.38
CA GLY A 29 -17.80 7.21 3.48
C GLY A 29 -17.31 8.63 3.12
N SER A 30 -16.57 8.81 2.03
CA SER A 30 -15.96 10.10 1.68
C SER A 30 -16.94 11.10 1.02
N GLY A 31 -18.08 10.66 0.52
CA GLY A 31 -19.04 11.48 -0.22
C GLY A 31 -18.51 12.08 -1.53
N ARG A 32 -17.36 11.60 -2.03
CA ARG A 32 -16.73 12.09 -3.27
C ARG A 32 -17.08 11.18 -4.45
N GLU A 33 -17.31 11.76 -5.61
CA GLU A 33 -17.36 11.00 -6.86
C GLU A 33 -15.95 10.53 -7.22
N ILE A 34 -15.70 9.23 -7.08
CA ILE A 34 -14.44 8.60 -7.41
C ILE A 34 -14.72 7.51 -8.45
N SER A 35 -14.10 7.60 -9.61
CA SER A 35 -14.09 6.47 -10.53
C SER A 35 -12.90 5.57 -10.17
N TRP A 36 -13.16 4.29 -10.03
CA TRP A 36 -12.16 3.32 -9.62
C TRP A 36 -12.19 2.07 -10.48
N CYS A 37 -11.03 1.45 -10.61
CA CYS A 37 -10.87 0.18 -11.29
C CYS A 37 -9.99 -0.75 -10.44
N ILE A 38 -10.35 -2.02 -10.38
CA ILE A 38 -9.61 -3.01 -9.61
C ILE A 38 -8.92 -3.96 -10.56
N TYR A 39 -7.63 -4.14 -10.35
CA TYR A 39 -6.84 -5.11 -11.09
C TYR A 39 -6.44 -6.28 -10.21
N ARG A 40 -6.64 -7.49 -10.72
CA ARG A 40 -6.11 -8.72 -10.11
C ARG A 40 -4.91 -9.19 -10.91
N ARG A 41 -3.75 -9.23 -10.28
CA ARG A 41 -2.46 -9.56 -10.92
C ARG A 41 -2.45 -10.90 -11.66
N LYS A 42 -3.23 -11.89 -11.20
CA LYS A 42 -3.18 -13.25 -11.77
C LYS A 42 -3.77 -13.40 -13.17
N GLU A 43 -4.58 -12.48 -13.61
CA GLU A 43 -5.39 -12.69 -14.81
C GLU A 43 -4.92 -11.88 -16.03
N GLN A 44 -4.03 -10.87 -15.84
CA GLN A 44 -3.67 -9.96 -16.94
C GLN A 44 -2.34 -9.23 -16.69
N ASN A 45 -1.65 -8.90 -17.78
CA ASN A 45 -0.56 -7.96 -17.75
C ASN A 45 -1.11 -6.56 -17.42
N ILE A 46 -0.99 -6.16 -16.15
CA ILE A 46 -1.52 -4.89 -15.63
C ILE A 46 -0.99 -3.71 -16.47
N THR A 47 0.27 -3.77 -16.84
CA THR A 47 0.94 -2.71 -17.61
C THR A 47 0.33 -2.53 -19.00
N GLU A 48 -0.10 -3.59 -19.67
CA GLU A 48 -0.74 -3.50 -20.98
C GLU A 48 -2.16 -2.92 -20.87
N ARG A 49 -2.91 -3.37 -19.88
CA ARG A 49 -4.26 -2.87 -19.65
C ARG A 49 -4.32 -1.40 -19.26
N MET A 50 -3.34 -0.95 -18.47
CA MET A 50 -3.24 0.47 -18.11
C MET A 50 -2.90 1.38 -19.29
N LYS A 51 -2.36 0.85 -20.40
CA LYS A 51 -2.16 1.63 -21.63
C LYS A 51 -3.48 1.99 -22.33
N GLU A 52 -4.51 1.19 -22.11
CA GLU A 52 -5.82 1.37 -22.75
C GLU A 52 -6.78 2.23 -21.90
N GLU A 53 -6.42 2.53 -20.65
CA GLU A 53 -7.26 3.30 -19.75
C GLU A 53 -6.96 4.79 -19.76
N THR A 54 -8.00 5.57 -19.52
CA THR A 54 -7.92 7.03 -19.33
C THR A 54 -6.92 7.36 -18.22
N LYS A 55 -6.14 8.42 -18.45
CA LYS A 55 -5.16 8.96 -17.50
C LYS A 55 -5.73 9.05 -16.08
N ALA A 56 -5.16 8.31 -15.16
CA ALA A 56 -5.49 8.39 -13.74
C ALA A 56 -4.85 9.62 -13.09
N ASP A 57 -5.50 10.16 -12.08
CA ASP A 57 -4.94 11.21 -11.21
C ASP A 57 -4.13 10.60 -10.07
N ALA A 58 -4.54 9.42 -9.59
CA ALA A 58 -3.81 8.66 -8.58
C ALA A 58 -3.88 7.15 -8.81
N LEU A 59 -2.80 6.47 -8.42
CA LEU A 59 -2.69 5.03 -8.35
C LEU A 59 -2.51 4.63 -6.89
N VAL A 60 -3.40 3.80 -6.37
CA VAL A 60 -3.31 3.27 -5.01
C VAL A 60 -3.05 1.78 -5.07
N ILE A 61 -1.84 1.39 -4.69
CA ILE A 61 -1.31 0.04 -4.87
C ILE A 61 -1.19 -0.62 -3.51
N LEU A 62 -2.03 -1.62 -3.25
CA LEU A 62 -2.17 -2.24 -1.94
C LEU A 62 -1.30 -3.50 -1.75
N ASP A 63 -0.57 -3.90 -2.79
CA ASP A 63 0.34 -5.04 -2.75
C ASP A 63 1.80 -4.57 -2.83
N PRO A 64 2.63 -4.82 -1.80
CA PRO A 64 3.97 -4.21 -1.68
C PRO A 64 4.89 -4.47 -2.88
N GLY A 65 4.96 -5.71 -3.36
CA GLY A 65 5.80 -6.03 -4.52
C GLY A 65 5.34 -5.38 -5.82
N VAL A 66 4.04 -5.09 -5.95
CA VAL A 66 3.49 -4.35 -7.09
C VAL A 66 3.81 -2.87 -6.96
N LEU A 67 3.78 -2.32 -5.74
CA LEU A 67 4.15 -0.93 -5.48
C LEU A 67 5.61 -0.66 -5.88
N GLU A 68 6.52 -1.57 -5.57
CA GLU A 68 7.93 -1.46 -6.00
C GLU A 68 8.04 -1.40 -7.52
N GLU A 69 7.39 -2.32 -8.23
CA GLU A 69 7.42 -2.37 -9.69
C GLU A 69 6.88 -1.08 -10.31
N PHE A 70 5.77 -0.56 -9.80
CA PHE A 70 5.17 0.68 -10.30
C PHE A 70 6.02 1.92 -9.97
N GLY A 71 6.60 1.96 -8.77
CA GLY A 71 7.51 3.02 -8.36
C GLY A 71 8.76 3.10 -9.24
N GLU A 72 9.36 1.96 -9.60
CA GLU A 72 10.47 1.89 -10.58
C GLU A 72 10.05 2.35 -11.96
N GLN A 73 8.88 1.94 -12.41
CA GLN A 73 8.35 2.38 -13.70
C GLN A 73 8.08 3.89 -13.72
N ALA A 74 7.64 4.47 -12.58
CA ALA A 74 7.47 5.92 -12.44
C ALA A 74 8.81 6.64 -12.48
N GLU A 75 9.88 6.10 -11.88
CA GLU A 75 11.24 6.63 -11.97
C GLU A 75 11.71 6.72 -13.43
N HIS A 76 11.32 5.77 -14.27
CA HIS A 76 11.59 5.78 -15.72
C HIS A 76 10.59 6.59 -16.54
N GLY A 77 9.80 7.42 -15.88
CA GLY A 77 8.88 8.36 -16.51
C GLY A 77 7.55 7.79 -16.98
N LYS A 78 7.18 6.59 -16.53
CA LYS A 78 5.81 6.09 -16.70
C LYS A 78 4.85 6.77 -15.71
N TYR A 79 3.57 6.73 -16.00
CA TYR A 79 2.49 7.28 -15.16
C TYR A 79 2.61 8.79 -14.88
N LYS A 80 3.20 9.55 -15.82
CA LYS A 80 3.36 11.02 -15.68
C LYS A 80 2.02 11.70 -15.40
N GLY A 81 1.99 12.45 -14.30
CA GLY A 81 0.84 13.20 -13.83
C GLY A 81 -0.16 12.39 -12.99
N ALA A 82 0.17 11.14 -12.65
CA ALA A 82 -0.52 10.39 -11.60
C ALA A 82 0.34 10.34 -10.34
N GLU A 83 -0.28 10.48 -9.18
CA GLU A 83 0.35 10.29 -7.89
C GLU A 83 0.29 8.82 -7.48
N LEU A 84 1.39 8.26 -6.94
CA LEU A 84 1.47 6.89 -6.48
C LEU A 84 1.40 6.84 -4.96
N TYR A 85 0.47 6.03 -4.46
CA TYR A 85 0.30 5.72 -3.05
C TYR A 85 0.23 4.21 -2.86
N GLY A 86 0.63 3.70 -1.70
CA GLY A 86 0.46 2.26 -1.50
C GLY A 86 0.93 1.74 -0.16
N VAL A 87 0.85 0.41 -0.04
CA VAL A 87 1.37 -0.34 1.11
C VAL A 87 2.74 -0.88 0.76
N GLY A 88 3.74 -0.58 1.57
CA GLY A 88 5.10 -1.09 1.40
C GLY A 88 5.92 -0.96 2.67
N TYR A 89 6.97 -1.76 2.77
CA TYR A 89 7.83 -1.83 3.96
C TYR A 89 9.27 -2.20 3.63
N SER A 90 9.66 -2.18 2.36
CA SER A 90 11.04 -2.45 1.95
C SER A 90 11.85 -1.16 1.85
N LEU A 91 13.18 -1.29 2.02
CA LEU A 91 14.11 -0.19 1.76
C LEU A 91 13.95 0.42 0.38
N LYS A 92 13.54 -0.40 -0.59
CA LYS A 92 13.29 0.04 -1.96
C LYS A 92 12.08 0.96 -2.06
N THR A 93 10.95 0.62 -1.41
CA THR A 93 9.77 1.50 -1.36
C THR A 93 10.07 2.80 -0.65
N VAL A 94 10.87 2.75 0.40
CA VAL A 94 11.37 3.93 1.12
C VAL A 94 12.22 4.83 0.22
N ALA A 95 13.17 4.26 -0.51
CA ALA A 95 13.99 5.02 -1.47
C ALA A 95 13.15 5.65 -2.60
N LEU A 96 12.11 4.98 -3.08
CA LEU A 96 11.20 5.51 -4.08
C LEU A 96 10.32 6.66 -3.52
N LEU A 97 9.96 6.61 -2.24
CA LEU A 97 9.28 7.69 -1.54
C LEU A 97 10.20 8.91 -1.40
N ASP A 98 11.45 8.71 -0.97
CA ASP A 98 12.44 9.79 -0.86
C ASP A 98 12.71 10.48 -2.20
N LYS A 99 12.86 9.71 -3.27
CA LYS A 99 12.98 10.25 -4.63
C LYS A 99 11.71 10.96 -5.13
N GLY A 100 10.57 10.76 -4.48
CA GLY A 100 9.28 11.33 -4.87
C GLY A 100 8.59 10.58 -6.01
N ASN A 101 8.99 9.35 -6.29
CA ASN A 101 8.31 8.46 -7.23
C ASN A 101 7.05 7.82 -6.62
N ILE A 102 7.00 7.76 -5.29
CA ILE A 102 5.83 7.43 -4.48
C ILE A 102 5.54 8.66 -3.61
N GLN A 103 4.28 9.05 -3.47
CA GLN A 103 3.87 10.24 -2.72
C GLN A 103 3.45 9.92 -1.29
N GLY A 104 2.98 8.69 -1.05
CA GLY A 104 2.62 8.25 0.29
C GLY A 104 2.71 6.74 0.46
N LEU A 105 3.19 6.32 1.61
CA LEU A 105 3.46 4.94 1.96
C LEU A 105 2.76 4.58 3.26
N VAL A 106 1.98 3.53 3.24
CA VAL A 106 1.40 2.90 4.43
C VAL A 106 2.29 1.73 4.82
N VAL A 107 2.81 1.77 6.04
CA VAL A 107 3.74 0.78 6.58
C VAL A 107 3.11 0.08 7.78
N PRO A 108 2.88 -1.24 7.74
CA PRO A 108 2.44 -2.00 8.91
C PRO A 108 3.60 -2.13 9.93
N ASP A 109 3.25 -2.22 11.21
CA ASP A 109 4.24 -2.50 12.26
C ASP A 109 4.75 -3.94 12.16
N GLY A 110 5.89 -4.13 11.50
CA GLY A 110 6.51 -5.43 11.27
C GLY A 110 7.02 -6.07 12.57
N TYR A 111 7.53 -5.27 13.51
CA TYR A 111 7.99 -5.77 14.82
C TYR A 111 6.82 -6.35 15.63
N GLU A 112 5.74 -5.59 15.73
CA GLU A 112 4.55 -6.02 16.47
C GLU A 112 3.94 -7.30 15.86
N ILE A 113 3.86 -7.35 14.53
CA ILE A 113 3.41 -8.53 13.79
C ILE A 113 4.26 -9.75 14.14
N GLY A 114 5.58 -9.65 14.06
CA GLY A 114 6.51 -10.71 14.38
C GLY A 114 6.42 -11.16 15.84
N TYR A 115 6.50 -10.21 16.76
CA TYR A 115 6.44 -10.47 18.20
C TYR A 115 5.15 -11.19 18.61
N LYS A 116 3.99 -10.67 18.21
CA LYS A 116 2.67 -11.27 18.55
C LYS A 116 2.51 -12.64 17.92
N SER A 117 2.96 -12.84 16.69
CA SER A 117 2.89 -14.13 16.01
C SER A 117 3.69 -15.20 16.77
N VAL A 118 4.94 -14.91 17.13
CA VAL A 118 5.79 -15.85 17.88
C VAL A 118 5.20 -16.14 19.26
N LYS A 119 4.75 -15.12 19.96
CA LYS A 119 4.12 -15.26 21.28
C LYS A 119 2.91 -16.19 21.27
N GLU A 120 2.02 -16.03 20.30
CA GLU A 120 0.83 -16.87 20.16
C GLU A 120 1.19 -18.33 19.81
N ILE A 121 2.15 -18.51 18.91
CA ILE A 121 2.62 -19.84 18.52
C ILE A 121 3.30 -20.54 19.71
N ALA A 122 4.17 -19.86 20.44
CA ALA A 122 4.83 -20.38 21.62
C ALA A 122 3.80 -20.81 22.70
N GLY A 123 2.83 -19.95 23.00
CA GLY A 123 1.74 -20.28 23.93
C GLY A 123 0.95 -21.51 23.50
N LYS A 124 0.73 -21.70 22.20
CA LYS A 124 0.05 -22.88 21.67
C LYS A 124 0.89 -24.16 21.76
N ILE A 125 2.20 -24.05 21.61
CA ILE A 125 3.13 -25.18 21.73
C ILE A 125 3.25 -25.60 23.21
N GLU A 126 3.39 -24.62 24.10
CA GLU A 126 3.56 -24.89 25.54
C GLU A 126 2.29 -25.40 26.22
N HIS A 127 1.13 -24.93 25.77
CA HIS A 127 -0.16 -25.22 26.38
C HIS A 127 -1.18 -25.76 25.38
N LYS A 128 -1.47 -27.07 25.46
CA LYS A 128 -2.40 -27.78 24.54
C LYS A 128 -3.76 -27.10 24.37
N PHE A 129 -4.30 -26.50 25.44
CA PHE A 129 -5.62 -25.85 25.45
C PHE A 129 -5.56 -24.33 25.23
N TYR A 130 -4.37 -23.77 24.95
CA TYR A 130 -4.23 -22.35 24.63
C TYR A 130 -5.03 -22.01 23.38
N LYS A 131 -5.86 -20.98 23.49
CA LYS A 131 -6.58 -20.41 22.34
C LYS A 131 -5.77 -19.23 21.81
N MET A 132 -5.23 -19.38 20.62
CA MET A 132 -4.57 -18.28 19.92
C MET A 132 -5.54 -17.12 19.71
N GLN A 133 -5.07 -15.91 19.93
CA GLN A 133 -5.84 -14.69 19.76
C GLN A 133 -5.45 -14.02 18.44
N GLY A 134 -6.44 -13.43 17.78
CA GLY A 134 -6.20 -12.51 16.67
C GLY A 134 -5.93 -11.10 17.19
N TYR A 135 -4.98 -10.41 16.57
CA TYR A 135 -4.63 -9.03 16.91
C TYR A 135 -4.77 -8.14 15.69
N THR A 136 -5.16 -6.89 15.94
CA THR A 136 -4.97 -5.82 14.97
C THR A 136 -3.66 -5.14 15.32
N THR A 137 -2.78 -4.99 14.33
CA THR A 137 -1.51 -4.26 14.47
C THR A 137 -1.67 -2.84 13.96
N GLU A 138 -0.88 -1.95 14.50
CA GLU A 138 -0.82 -0.56 14.07
C GLU A 138 -0.15 -0.44 12.69
N TYR A 139 -0.31 0.70 12.08
CA TYR A 139 0.36 1.09 10.85
C TYR A 139 0.75 2.56 10.92
N GLN A 140 1.76 2.93 10.17
CA GLN A 140 2.20 4.31 10.02
C GLN A 140 1.99 4.77 8.58
N ILE A 141 1.79 6.06 8.39
CA ILE A 141 1.64 6.67 7.07
C ILE A 141 2.77 7.68 6.93
N PHE A 142 3.59 7.48 5.89
CA PHE A 142 4.70 8.36 5.57
C PHE A 142 4.46 9.07 4.24
N SER A 143 4.75 10.35 4.21
CA SER A 143 4.91 11.13 2.99
C SER A 143 6.35 11.60 2.85
N LYS A 144 6.75 12.11 1.68
CA LYS A 144 8.11 12.66 1.51
C LYS A 144 8.44 13.75 2.52
N LYS A 145 7.45 14.49 3.03
CA LYS A 145 7.66 15.56 4.02
C LYS A 145 8.02 15.01 5.40
N ASP A 146 7.51 13.84 5.73
CA ASP A 146 7.71 13.21 7.03
C ASP A 146 9.13 12.63 7.17
N PHE A 147 9.78 12.35 6.03
CA PHE A 147 11.16 11.81 5.95
C PHE A 147 12.23 12.68 6.62
N PHE A 148 12.02 13.97 6.73
CA PHE A 148 12.99 14.90 7.28
C PHE A 148 12.69 15.33 8.71
N MET A 149 11.62 14.81 9.31
CA MET A 149 11.10 15.31 10.58
C MET A 149 11.02 14.27 11.68
N ASP A 150 11.31 13.00 11.42
CA ASP A 150 10.87 11.94 12.34
C ASP A 150 11.98 10.92 12.66
N ASP A 151 12.36 10.86 13.96
CA ASP A 151 13.18 9.79 14.54
C ASP A 151 12.52 8.39 14.37
N ASP A 152 11.23 8.34 14.08
CA ASP A 152 10.49 7.09 13.86
C ASP A 152 10.87 6.41 12.53
N LEU A 153 11.35 7.17 11.55
CA LEU A 153 11.84 6.59 10.32
C LEU A 153 13.17 5.86 10.51
N GLU A 154 14.09 6.42 11.31
CA GLU A 154 15.31 5.71 11.70
C GLU A 154 15.00 4.41 12.41
N ARG A 155 14.06 4.41 13.35
CA ARG A 155 13.57 3.19 14.01
C ARG A 155 13.00 2.20 13.03
N PHE A 156 12.22 2.67 12.05
CA PHE A 156 11.68 1.82 11.00
C PHE A 156 12.78 1.20 10.14
N LEU A 157 13.73 1.97 9.68
CA LEU A 157 14.85 1.49 8.86
C LEU A 157 15.72 0.47 9.61
N TYR A 158 16.03 0.72 10.87
CA TYR A 158 16.81 -0.20 11.71
C TYR A 158 16.01 -1.44 12.17
N SER A 159 14.71 -1.44 12.11
CA SER A 159 13.91 -2.63 12.44
C SER A 159 13.90 -3.69 11.34
N TYR A 160 14.47 -3.39 10.17
CA TYR A 160 14.57 -4.29 9.01
C TYR A 160 16.02 -4.69 8.67
N GLU A 161 17.01 -4.27 9.45
CA GLU A 161 18.36 -4.82 9.43
C GLU A 161 18.48 -6.04 10.36
#